data_a277ad2c25691204b2a097114729c0e2
#
_entry.id   a277ad2c25691204b2a097114729c0e2
#
_cell.length_a   1.000
_cell.length_b   1.000
_cell.length_c   1.000
_cell.angle_alpha   90.00
_cell.angle_beta   90.00
_cell.angle_gamma   90.00
#
_symmetry.space_group_name_H-M   'P 1'
#
loop_
_entity.id
_entity.type
_entity.pdbx_description
1 polymer ?
#
loop_
_entity_poly.entity_id
_entity_poly.type
_entity_poly.pdbx_seq_one_letter_code
_entity_poly.pdbx_strand_id
1 'polypeptide(L)'
;MSRKRTLQTWKKSGIRKHHIMDIMCMQYGGYDEVGCIMRDIYNFCHANKQETISSGDAQTMINHMVARQEQDSDFFFRYLVDEAGHLKGLFWCDSQSRLDYEAFRDVIVFDSTYRTNKYNLPFVPFVGLNHHRSTVIFACGIISHETSQAYEWMLRTFSDAMGQKHPISVITDGDLAMQRAIRVVWPDSNHRLCIWHIQQNIVRHLHDDAVKEEFRSFIYDTSSIEEHERKWLHFLQRNKVTSEDSWLHQMYKMRKLWCAPYLEGRCFLGLSSNQRSESLNSVLHTHLEAKMALFQMLEHYERCLASRRLNEALQDVEALQSVPFTEENASVLEKHAVKVFTPAVFKLVLWSIDAVIKCEIREVLDAAEVTTYVVSKKERMDKKIEVRTETKEGMLRSMSCSCRKLECAGTPCSHIFYILGILQEETLPRCCVTTRWTMSAKCAFAPTRKSEMYAYSAALQRYRKLRNFIHAACFKA
;
A
#
# COMPACT_ATOMS: atom_id res chain seq x y z
N MET A 1 -24.41 -34.62 -0.40
CA MET A 1 -23.36 -34.13 -1.34
C MET A 1 -22.37 -35.24 -1.60
N SER A 2 -21.91 -35.46 -2.85
CA SER A 2 -20.91 -36.48 -3.14
C SER A 2 -19.60 -36.15 -2.42
N ARG A 3 -18.97 -37.15 -1.75
CA ARG A 3 -17.65 -37.03 -1.09
C ARG A 3 -16.59 -36.32 -1.99
N LYS A 4 -16.63 -36.58 -3.29
CA LYS A 4 -15.77 -35.92 -4.28
C LYS A 4 -15.99 -34.42 -4.38
N ARG A 5 -17.22 -33.93 -4.32
CA ARG A 5 -17.54 -32.48 -4.32
C ARG A 5 -17.02 -31.79 -3.06
N THR A 6 -17.15 -32.43 -1.92
CA THR A 6 -16.66 -31.91 -0.64
C THR A 6 -15.14 -31.80 -0.64
N LEU A 7 -14.43 -32.83 -1.12
CA LEU A 7 -12.97 -32.81 -1.29
C LEU A 7 -12.50 -31.69 -2.23
N GLN A 8 -13.21 -31.47 -3.35
CA GLN A 8 -12.92 -30.35 -4.26
C GLN A 8 -13.08 -29.00 -3.57
N THR A 9 -14.15 -28.84 -2.79
CA THR A 9 -14.43 -27.59 -2.06
C THR A 9 -13.34 -27.29 -1.03
N TRP A 10 -12.94 -28.27 -0.23
CA TRP A 10 -11.88 -28.09 0.78
C TRP A 10 -10.51 -27.83 0.16
N LYS A 11 -10.20 -28.51 -0.94
CA LYS A 11 -8.99 -28.21 -1.73
C LYS A 11 -9.00 -26.79 -2.27
N LYS A 12 -10.12 -26.33 -2.85
CA LYS A 12 -10.28 -24.94 -3.33
C LYS A 12 -10.18 -23.90 -2.20
N SER A 13 -10.53 -24.27 -0.97
CA SER A 13 -10.39 -23.42 0.21
C SER A 13 -8.96 -23.35 0.76
N GLY A 14 -7.98 -24.02 0.13
CA GLY A 14 -6.58 -23.98 0.55
C GLY A 14 -6.24 -24.86 1.77
N ILE A 15 -7.14 -25.74 2.18
CA ILE A 15 -6.89 -26.66 3.32
C ILE A 15 -5.78 -27.65 2.94
N ARG A 16 -4.78 -27.78 3.79
CA ARG A 16 -3.67 -28.73 3.59
C ARG A 16 -4.20 -30.16 3.54
N LYS A 17 -3.63 -31.00 2.68
CA LYS A 17 -4.14 -32.36 2.41
C LYS A 17 -4.27 -33.25 3.65
N HIS A 18 -3.33 -33.14 4.60
CA HIS A 18 -3.43 -33.88 5.87
C HIS A 18 -4.60 -33.38 6.74
N HIS A 19 -4.85 -32.09 6.82
CA HIS A 19 -6.01 -31.54 7.50
C HIS A 19 -7.33 -31.95 6.83
N ILE A 20 -7.35 -32.17 5.51
CA ILE A 20 -8.53 -32.69 4.82
C ILE A 20 -8.88 -34.08 5.36
N MET A 21 -7.88 -34.95 5.58
CA MET A 21 -8.10 -36.26 6.22
C MET A 21 -8.65 -36.11 7.64
N ASP A 22 -8.05 -35.23 8.44
CA ASP A 22 -8.47 -34.96 9.80
C ASP A 22 -9.93 -34.48 9.87
N ILE A 23 -10.31 -33.57 9.00
CA ILE A 23 -11.68 -33.07 8.88
C ILE A 23 -12.64 -34.21 8.47
N MET A 24 -12.23 -35.06 7.52
CA MET A 24 -13.02 -36.21 7.11
C MET A 24 -13.20 -37.20 8.27
N CYS A 25 -12.14 -37.49 9.05
CA CYS A 25 -12.23 -38.33 10.21
C CYS A 25 -13.21 -37.78 11.27
N MET A 26 -13.14 -36.47 11.52
CA MET A 26 -14.08 -35.80 12.44
C MET A 26 -15.53 -35.86 11.93
N GLN A 27 -15.72 -35.67 10.61
CA GLN A 27 -17.05 -35.60 9.99
C GLN A 27 -17.72 -37.00 9.87
N TYR A 28 -16.93 -38.04 9.66
CA TYR A 28 -17.44 -39.41 9.42
C TYR A 28 -17.26 -40.37 10.62
N GLY A 29 -16.68 -39.90 11.73
CA GLY A 29 -16.63 -40.67 12.99
C GLY A 29 -15.37 -41.50 13.19
N GLY A 30 -14.32 -41.34 12.39
CA GLY A 30 -13.03 -41.98 12.53
C GLY A 30 -12.38 -42.41 11.21
N TYR A 31 -11.13 -42.85 11.28
CA TYR A 31 -10.37 -43.27 10.12
C TYR A 31 -11.01 -44.44 9.36
N ASP A 32 -11.63 -45.39 10.09
CA ASP A 32 -12.27 -46.57 9.51
C ASP A 32 -13.54 -46.24 8.73
N GLU A 33 -14.18 -45.11 9.04
CA GLU A 33 -15.44 -44.69 8.41
C GLU A 33 -15.23 -43.75 7.21
N VAL A 34 -14.02 -43.21 7.02
CA VAL A 34 -13.72 -42.30 5.92
C VAL A 34 -13.75 -42.99 4.57
N GLY A 35 -13.41 -44.31 4.54
CA GLY A 35 -13.46 -45.15 3.33
C GLY A 35 -12.44 -44.75 2.24
N CYS A 36 -11.40 -44.01 2.61
CA CYS A 36 -10.23 -43.73 1.78
C CYS A 36 -8.99 -43.48 2.64
N ILE A 37 -7.83 -43.73 2.10
CA ILE A 37 -6.55 -43.43 2.78
C ILE A 37 -5.95 -42.11 2.27
N MET A 38 -4.99 -41.60 3.00
CA MET A 38 -4.29 -40.34 2.64
C MET A 38 -3.78 -40.35 1.21
N ARG A 39 -3.30 -41.50 0.73
CA ARG A 39 -2.81 -41.69 -0.65
C ARG A 39 -3.90 -41.43 -1.69
N ASP A 40 -5.14 -41.78 -1.40
CA ASP A 40 -6.28 -41.57 -2.31
C ASP A 40 -6.62 -40.09 -2.42
N ILE A 41 -6.52 -39.34 -1.33
CA ILE A 41 -6.66 -37.87 -1.34
C ILE A 41 -5.55 -37.26 -2.20
N TYR A 42 -4.31 -37.70 -2.05
CA TYR A 42 -3.19 -37.23 -2.87
C TYR A 42 -3.41 -37.55 -4.35
N ASN A 43 -3.80 -38.80 -4.68
CA ASN A 43 -4.07 -39.23 -6.05
C ASN A 43 -5.24 -38.46 -6.67
N PHE A 44 -6.32 -38.28 -5.94
CA PHE A 44 -7.47 -37.45 -6.38
C PHE A 44 -7.07 -36.01 -6.66
N CYS A 45 -6.30 -35.41 -5.74
CA CYS A 45 -5.78 -34.07 -5.94
C CYS A 45 -4.85 -33.95 -7.14
N HIS A 46 -4.05 -35.00 -7.41
CA HIS A 46 -3.13 -35.06 -8.56
C HIS A 46 -3.88 -35.23 -9.88
N ALA A 47 -4.82 -36.15 -9.97
CA ALA A 47 -5.66 -36.37 -11.14
C ALA A 47 -6.45 -35.10 -11.54
N ASN A 48 -7.11 -34.48 -10.56
CA ASN A 48 -7.82 -33.20 -10.77
C ASN A 48 -6.90 -32.07 -11.23
N LYS A 49 -5.63 -32.11 -10.84
CA LYS A 49 -4.62 -31.14 -11.30
C LYS A 49 -4.28 -31.37 -12.78
N GLN A 50 -4.14 -32.61 -13.19
CA GLN A 50 -3.84 -32.97 -14.60
C GLN A 50 -5.00 -32.64 -15.54
N GLU A 51 -6.25 -32.91 -15.14
CA GLU A 51 -7.44 -32.54 -15.94
C GLU A 51 -7.56 -31.02 -16.14
N THR A 52 -7.24 -30.22 -15.12
CA THR A 52 -7.34 -28.76 -15.18
C THR A 52 -6.22 -28.13 -16.03
N ILE A 53 -5.10 -28.83 -16.29
CA ILE A 53 -3.88 -28.29 -16.92
C ILE A 53 -3.58 -29.02 -18.25
N SER A 54 -4.58 -29.58 -18.89
CA SER A 54 -4.43 -30.38 -20.12
C SER A 54 -3.85 -29.60 -21.32
N SER A 55 -4.03 -28.29 -21.39
CA SER A 55 -3.55 -27.41 -22.48
C SER A 55 -2.22 -26.68 -22.17
N GLY A 56 -1.52 -27.05 -21.08
CA GLY A 56 -0.37 -26.29 -20.57
C GLY A 56 -0.79 -25.21 -19.58
N ASP A 57 0.02 -25.03 -18.54
CA ASP A 57 -0.30 -24.20 -17.38
C ASP A 57 -0.41 -22.70 -17.74
N ALA A 58 0.53 -22.21 -18.56
CA ALA A 58 0.50 -20.83 -19.05
C ALA A 58 -0.71 -20.57 -19.95
N GLN A 59 -1.02 -21.49 -20.86
CA GLN A 59 -2.18 -21.36 -21.75
C GLN A 59 -3.48 -21.40 -20.97
N THR A 60 -3.59 -22.26 -19.96
CA THR A 60 -4.76 -22.31 -19.06
C THR A 60 -4.96 -20.97 -18.35
N MET A 61 -3.88 -20.35 -17.87
CA MET A 61 -3.93 -19.04 -17.25
C MET A 61 -4.38 -17.95 -18.24
N ILE A 62 -3.84 -17.94 -19.45
CA ILE A 62 -4.24 -16.98 -20.51
C ILE A 62 -5.71 -17.17 -20.89
N ASN A 63 -6.18 -18.40 -21.07
CA ASN A 63 -7.59 -18.69 -21.37
C ASN A 63 -8.51 -18.19 -20.25
N HIS A 64 -8.09 -18.31 -19.00
CA HIS A 64 -8.83 -17.74 -17.87
C HIS A 64 -8.89 -16.20 -17.93
N MET A 65 -7.78 -15.53 -18.28
CA MET A 65 -7.75 -14.07 -18.45
C MET A 65 -8.69 -13.62 -19.58
N VAL A 66 -8.73 -14.35 -20.70
CA VAL A 66 -9.69 -14.09 -21.81
C VAL A 66 -11.13 -14.21 -21.31
N ALA A 67 -11.46 -15.31 -20.63
CA ALA A 67 -12.81 -15.50 -20.06
C ALA A 67 -13.18 -14.42 -19.03
N ARG A 68 -12.22 -13.93 -18.28
CA ARG A 68 -12.44 -12.79 -17.35
C ARG A 68 -12.70 -11.50 -18.11
N GLN A 69 -11.99 -11.24 -19.19
CA GLN A 69 -12.20 -10.06 -20.02
C GLN A 69 -13.56 -10.08 -20.74
N GLU A 70 -14.06 -11.25 -21.12
CA GLU A 70 -15.43 -11.39 -21.64
C GLU A 70 -16.49 -11.05 -20.58
N GLN A 71 -16.23 -11.35 -19.32
CA GLN A 71 -17.13 -11.06 -18.19
C GLN A 71 -16.98 -9.63 -17.65
N ASP A 72 -15.80 -9.03 -17.74
CA ASP A 72 -15.46 -7.68 -17.28
C ASP A 72 -14.75 -6.92 -18.41
N SER A 73 -15.47 -6.10 -19.16
CA SER A 73 -14.92 -5.34 -20.29
C SER A 73 -13.76 -4.42 -19.93
N ASP A 74 -13.65 -4.03 -18.66
CA ASP A 74 -12.58 -3.20 -18.13
C ASP A 74 -11.44 -4.05 -17.51
N PHE A 75 -11.57 -5.37 -17.52
CA PHE A 75 -10.48 -6.27 -17.14
C PHE A 75 -9.34 -6.13 -18.14
N PHE A 76 -8.17 -5.78 -17.64
CA PHE A 76 -6.98 -5.59 -18.46
C PHE A 76 -5.98 -6.71 -18.21
N PHE A 77 -5.49 -7.32 -19.27
CA PHE A 77 -4.32 -8.21 -19.19
C PHE A 77 -3.46 -8.07 -20.44
N ARG A 78 -2.19 -8.35 -20.30
CA ARG A 78 -1.21 -8.41 -21.39
C ARG A 78 -0.15 -9.46 -21.05
N TYR A 79 0.29 -10.20 -22.03
CA TYR A 79 1.36 -11.18 -21.87
C TYR A 79 2.44 -11.00 -22.92
N LEU A 80 3.61 -11.54 -22.62
CA LEU A 80 4.78 -11.57 -23.49
C LEU A 80 5.30 -13.02 -23.55
N VAL A 81 5.62 -13.51 -24.75
CA VAL A 81 6.22 -14.82 -24.98
C VAL A 81 7.56 -14.65 -25.72
N ASP A 82 8.43 -15.63 -25.57
CA ASP A 82 9.65 -15.71 -26.38
C ASP A 82 9.38 -16.38 -27.75
N GLU A 83 10.43 -16.52 -28.58
CA GLU A 83 10.36 -17.14 -29.90
C GLU A 83 9.94 -18.62 -29.85
N ALA A 84 10.17 -19.28 -28.72
CA ALA A 84 9.77 -20.68 -28.50
C ALA A 84 8.34 -20.80 -27.91
N GLY A 85 7.64 -19.67 -27.67
CA GLY A 85 6.30 -19.65 -27.12
C GLY A 85 6.25 -19.76 -25.58
N HIS A 86 7.37 -19.62 -24.86
CA HIS A 86 7.37 -19.63 -23.40
C HIS A 86 6.98 -18.27 -22.84
N LEU A 87 6.21 -18.30 -21.76
CA LEU A 87 5.74 -17.09 -21.06
C LEU A 87 6.91 -16.31 -20.44
N LYS A 88 7.15 -15.09 -20.92
CA LYS A 88 8.16 -14.15 -20.40
C LYS A 88 7.60 -13.13 -19.45
N GLY A 89 6.36 -12.74 -19.65
CA GLY A 89 5.68 -11.78 -18.80
C GLY A 89 4.17 -11.94 -18.89
N LEU A 90 3.48 -11.71 -17.79
CA LEU A 90 2.05 -11.61 -17.72
C LEU A 90 1.68 -10.51 -16.72
N PHE A 91 0.77 -9.65 -17.09
CA PHE A 91 0.24 -8.58 -16.26
C PHE A 91 -1.28 -8.59 -16.30
N TRP A 92 -1.94 -8.32 -15.17
CA TRP A 92 -3.40 -8.22 -15.12
C TRP A 92 -3.89 -7.32 -13.98
N CYS A 93 -5.04 -6.72 -14.20
CA CYS A 93 -5.86 -6.04 -13.19
C CYS A 93 -7.32 -6.09 -13.60
N ASP A 94 -8.22 -6.11 -12.63
CA ASP A 94 -9.66 -6.02 -12.90
C ASP A 94 -10.16 -4.57 -12.83
N SER A 95 -11.39 -4.34 -13.24
CA SER A 95 -12.03 -3.03 -13.25
C SER A 95 -12.06 -2.35 -11.88
N GLN A 96 -12.28 -3.11 -10.79
CA GLN A 96 -12.28 -2.56 -9.44
C GLN A 96 -10.89 -2.09 -9.00
N SER A 97 -9.84 -2.85 -9.32
CA SER A 97 -8.45 -2.46 -9.05
C SER A 97 -8.05 -1.17 -9.76
N ARG A 98 -8.55 -0.96 -10.99
CA ARG A 98 -8.32 0.29 -11.73
C ARG A 98 -9.02 1.49 -11.07
N LEU A 99 -10.24 1.31 -10.54
CA LEU A 99 -10.94 2.34 -9.76
C LEU A 99 -10.26 2.60 -8.42
N ASP A 100 -9.80 1.56 -7.75
CA ASP A 100 -9.04 1.70 -6.50
C ASP A 100 -7.73 2.47 -6.74
N TYR A 101 -7.07 2.22 -7.88
CA TYR A 101 -5.90 2.99 -8.28
C TYR A 101 -6.23 4.46 -8.54
N GLU A 102 -7.31 4.75 -9.21
CA GLU A 102 -7.76 6.13 -9.45
C GLU A 102 -7.92 6.92 -8.15
N ALA A 103 -8.47 6.27 -7.11
CA ALA A 103 -8.71 6.87 -5.81
C ALA A 103 -7.45 6.94 -4.92
N PHE A 104 -6.50 6.00 -5.07
CA PHE A 104 -5.44 5.76 -4.10
C PHE A 104 -4.03 5.68 -4.69
N ARG A 105 -3.80 6.23 -5.88
CA ARG A 105 -2.51 6.20 -6.59
C ARG A 105 -1.39 7.03 -5.97
N ASP A 106 -1.61 7.64 -4.81
CA ASP A 106 -0.60 8.47 -4.15
C ASP A 106 0.70 7.72 -3.91
N VAL A 107 0.60 6.47 -3.43
CA VAL A 107 1.77 5.63 -3.17
C VAL A 107 1.54 4.23 -3.68
N ILE A 108 2.45 3.76 -4.52
CA ILE A 108 2.58 2.36 -4.88
C ILE A 108 3.75 1.74 -4.14
N VAL A 109 3.53 0.54 -3.68
CA VAL A 109 4.56 -0.34 -3.15
C VAL A 109 4.56 -1.61 -4.01
N PHE A 110 5.70 -2.01 -4.53
CA PHE A 110 5.84 -3.29 -5.22
C PHE A 110 7.21 -3.91 -4.96
N ASP A 111 7.24 -5.21 -5.09
CA ASP A 111 8.40 -6.04 -4.82
C ASP A 111 8.21 -7.37 -5.57
N SER A 112 9.28 -8.02 -5.93
CA SER A 112 9.21 -9.34 -6.56
C SER A 112 9.37 -10.45 -5.54
N THR A 113 8.50 -11.45 -5.67
CA THR A 113 8.44 -12.59 -4.75
C THR A 113 8.68 -13.89 -5.49
N TYR A 114 9.67 -14.64 -5.01
CA TYR A 114 10.03 -15.95 -5.55
C TYR A 114 9.27 -17.10 -4.89
N ARG A 115 9.39 -18.29 -5.49
CA ARG A 115 8.85 -19.58 -5.00
C ARG A 115 7.34 -19.61 -4.83
N THR A 116 6.63 -18.79 -5.59
CA THR A 116 5.16 -18.75 -5.61
C THR A 116 4.57 -19.74 -6.62
N ASN A 117 5.39 -20.32 -7.48
CA ASN A 117 4.98 -21.24 -8.54
C ASN A 117 6.11 -22.22 -8.91
N LYS A 118 5.75 -23.32 -9.60
CA LYS A 118 6.68 -24.39 -9.97
C LYS A 118 7.75 -24.00 -11.00
N TYR A 119 7.60 -22.87 -11.67
CA TYR A 119 8.55 -22.37 -12.68
C TYR A 119 9.52 -21.34 -12.10
N ASN A 120 9.39 -20.99 -10.80
CA ASN A 120 10.16 -19.94 -10.13
C ASN A 120 10.06 -18.57 -10.80
N LEU A 121 8.97 -18.29 -11.52
CA LEU A 121 8.74 -16.98 -12.11
C LEU A 121 8.45 -15.97 -11.00
N PRO A 122 9.19 -14.86 -10.91
CA PRO A 122 8.92 -13.79 -9.95
C PRO A 122 7.50 -13.24 -10.10
N PHE A 123 6.77 -13.18 -8.99
CA PHE A 123 5.45 -12.58 -8.89
C PHE A 123 5.58 -11.17 -8.35
N VAL A 124 4.97 -10.20 -9.01
CA VAL A 124 5.10 -8.76 -8.71
C VAL A 124 3.71 -8.17 -8.44
N PRO A 125 3.27 -8.08 -7.19
CA PRO A 125 2.05 -7.38 -6.83
C PRO A 125 2.30 -5.88 -6.73
N PHE A 126 1.40 -5.06 -7.29
CA PHE A 126 1.35 -3.62 -7.13
C PHE A 126 0.29 -3.27 -6.09
N VAL A 127 0.72 -2.75 -4.95
CA VAL A 127 -0.18 -2.48 -3.82
C VAL A 127 -0.08 -1.03 -3.36
N GLY A 128 -1.10 -0.57 -2.68
CA GLY A 128 -1.14 0.73 -2.02
C GLY A 128 -1.92 0.68 -0.73
N LEU A 129 -2.38 1.85 -0.29
CA LEU A 129 -3.24 2.02 0.88
C LEU A 129 -4.62 2.51 0.45
N ASN A 130 -5.68 2.01 1.07
CA ASN A 130 -6.99 2.61 1.00
C ASN A 130 -7.19 3.68 2.10
N HIS A 131 -8.40 4.25 2.18
CA HIS A 131 -8.76 5.27 3.17
C HIS A 131 -8.80 4.77 4.62
N HIS A 132 -8.84 3.46 4.85
CA HIS A 132 -8.69 2.82 6.17
C HIS A 132 -7.22 2.45 6.49
N ARG A 133 -6.25 2.89 5.67
CA ARG A 133 -4.84 2.48 5.75
C ARG A 133 -4.62 0.98 5.60
N SER A 134 -5.58 0.27 5.06
CA SER A 134 -5.48 -1.15 4.70
C SER A 134 -4.86 -1.33 3.32
N THR A 135 -4.21 -2.47 3.09
CA THR A 135 -3.59 -2.78 1.80
C THR A 135 -4.65 -2.96 0.72
N VAL A 136 -4.52 -2.24 -0.38
CA VAL A 136 -5.30 -2.37 -1.62
C VAL A 136 -4.38 -2.87 -2.73
N ILE A 137 -4.90 -3.74 -3.61
CA ILE A 137 -4.15 -4.32 -4.72
C ILE A 137 -4.63 -3.67 -6.01
N PHE A 138 -3.69 -3.04 -6.73
CA PHE A 138 -3.98 -2.36 -8.00
C PHE A 138 -3.80 -3.26 -9.21
N ALA A 139 -2.76 -4.09 -9.20
CA ALA A 139 -2.44 -4.99 -10.29
C ALA A 139 -1.48 -6.08 -9.81
N CYS A 140 -1.30 -7.08 -10.64
CA CYS A 140 -0.26 -8.09 -10.46
C CYS A 140 0.43 -8.41 -11.77
N GLY A 141 1.65 -8.88 -11.67
CA GLY A 141 2.40 -9.38 -12.80
C GLY A 141 3.28 -10.57 -12.46
N ILE A 142 3.72 -11.23 -13.51
CA ILE A 142 4.72 -12.30 -13.48
C ILE A 142 5.76 -11.93 -14.53
N ILE A 143 7.03 -12.09 -14.21
CA ILE A 143 8.14 -11.91 -15.14
C ILE A 143 9.01 -13.16 -15.15
N SER A 144 9.75 -13.39 -16.25
CA SER A 144 10.67 -14.53 -16.34
C SER A 144 11.96 -14.30 -15.58
N HIS A 145 12.47 -13.06 -15.59
CA HIS A 145 13.73 -12.66 -14.98
C HIS A 145 13.64 -11.22 -14.46
N GLU A 146 14.34 -10.92 -13.40
CA GLU A 146 14.41 -9.58 -12.79
C GLU A 146 15.42 -8.69 -13.55
N THR A 147 15.10 -8.34 -14.77
CA THR A 147 15.91 -7.44 -15.61
C THR A 147 15.24 -6.08 -15.76
N SER A 148 16.03 -5.04 -16.03
CA SER A 148 15.49 -3.70 -16.27
C SER A 148 14.44 -3.69 -17.39
N GLN A 149 14.66 -4.47 -18.46
CA GLN A 149 13.73 -4.59 -19.58
C GLN A 149 12.41 -5.24 -19.16
N ALA A 150 12.45 -6.30 -18.33
CA ALA A 150 11.24 -6.95 -17.83
C ALA A 150 10.44 -6.02 -16.92
N TYR A 151 11.10 -5.29 -16.03
CA TYR A 151 10.44 -4.26 -15.19
C TYR A 151 9.92 -3.10 -16.03
N GLU A 152 10.67 -2.59 -17.02
CA GLU A 152 10.18 -1.54 -17.91
C GLU A 152 8.92 -1.97 -18.66
N TRP A 153 8.90 -3.20 -19.21
CA TRP A 153 7.71 -3.75 -19.84
C TRP A 153 6.53 -3.80 -18.87
N MET A 154 6.75 -4.27 -17.64
CA MET A 154 5.74 -4.36 -16.60
C MET A 154 5.18 -2.99 -16.23
N LEU A 155 6.04 -1.99 -15.98
CA LEU A 155 5.65 -0.64 -15.60
C LEU A 155 4.94 0.11 -16.73
N ARG A 156 5.37 -0.06 -17.98
CA ARG A 156 4.66 0.48 -19.16
C ARG A 156 3.28 -0.16 -19.31
N THR A 157 3.20 -1.48 -19.12
CA THR A 157 1.92 -2.20 -19.17
C THR A 157 0.98 -1.75 -18.03
N PHE A 158 1.53 -1.50 -16.85
CA PHE A 158 0.78 -0.90 -15.74
C PHE A 158 0.26 0.49 -16.12
N SER A 159 1.11 1.36 -16.69
CA SER A 159 0.70 2.70 -17.12
C SER A 159 -0.41 2.65 -18.16
N ASP A 160 -0.32 1.76 -19.14
CA ASP A 160 -1.38 1.54 -20.14
C ASP A 160 -2.70 1.12 -19.47
N ALA A 161 -2.64 0.17 -18.53
CA ALA A 161 -3.82 -0.28 -17.80
C ALA A 161 -4.47 0.83 -16.97
N MET A 162 -3.68 1.74 -16.43
CA MET A 162 -4.12 2.85 -15.55
C MET A 162 -4.33 4.18 -16.30
N GLY A 163 -4.46 4.14 -17.63
CA GLY A 163 -4.74 5.32 -18.45
C GLY A 163 -3.64 6.38 -18.40
N GLN A 164 -2.38 5.95 -18.37
CA GLN A 164 -1.17 6.79 -18.30
C GLN A 164 -1.07 7.67 -17.05
N LYS A 165 -1.78 7.33 -15.99
CA LYS A 165 -1.69 8.01 -14.69
C LYS A 165 -0.61 7.36 -13.86
N HIS A 166 0.55 8.00 -13.77
CA HIS A 166 1.66 7.52 -12.97
C HIS A 166 1.40 7.70 -11.46
N PRO A 167 2.00 6.88 -10.58
CA PRO A 167 1.92 7.08 -9.14
C PRO A 167 2.67 8.34 -8.72
N ILE A 168 2.23 9.00 -7.65
CA ILE A 168 2.94 10.14 -7.08
C ILE A 168 4.25 9.67 -6.44
N SER A 169 4.19 8.56 -5.72
CA SER A 169 5.36 8.00 -5.04
C SER A 169 5.42 6.49 -5.16
N VAL A 170 6.64 5.96 -5.13
CA VAL A 170 6.92 4.53 -5.28
C VAL A 170 7.87 4.09 -4.17
N ILE A 171 7.59 2.95 -3.54
CA ILE A 171 8.48 2.31 -2.56
C ILE A 171 8.85 0.92 -3.08
N THR A 172 10.15 0.64 -3.17
CA THR A 172 10.67 -0.68 -3.58
C THR A 172 11.82 -1.12 -2.68
N ASP A 173 12.31 -2.32 -2.91
CA ASP A 173 13.60 -2.75 -2.37
C ASP A 173 14.80 -2.04 -3.05
N GLY A 174 15.98 -2.50 -2.81
CA GLY A 174 17.23 -1.94 -3.36
C GLY A 174 17.62 -2.46 -4.75
N ASP A 175 16.77 -3.21 -5.46
CA ASP A 175 17.10 -3.79 -6.76
C ASP A 175 17.40 -2.70 -7.81
N LEU A 176 18.57 -2.80 -8.46
CA LEU A 176 19.04 -1.79 -9.42
C LEU A 176 18.29 -1.84 -10.76
N ALA A 177 17.81 -3.01 -11.17
CA ALA A 177 17.05 -3.15 -12.40
C ALA A 177 15.68 -2.49 -12.26
N MET A 178 15.04 -2.68 -11.11
CA MET A 178 13.78 -2.03 -10.73
C MET A 178 13.94 -0.51 -10.65
N GLN A 179 15.01 -0.02 -10.00
CA GLN A 179 15.30 1.42 -9.91
C GLN A 179 15.49 2.06 -11.30
N ARG A 180 16.19 1.37 -12.23
CA ARG A 180 16.36 1.84 -13.62
C ARG A 180 15.04 1.92 -14.34
N ALA A 181 14.21 0.89 -14.25
CA ALA A 181 12.89 0.84 -14.88
C ALA A 181 11.98 1.98 -14.39
N ILE A 182 11.96 2.25 -13.08
CA ILE A 182 11.17 3.35 -12.49
C ILE A 182 11.63 4.71 -13.07
N ARG A 183 12.93 4.97 -13.12
CA ARG A 183 13.45 6.23 -13.68
C ARG A 183 13.09 6.43 -15.14
N VAL A 184 13.01 5.36 -15.92
CA VAL A 184 12.68 5.41 -17.36
C VAL A 184 11.17 5.58 -17.57
N VAL A 185 10.34 4.86 -16.81
CA VAL A 185 8.89 4.79 -17.07
C VAL A 185 8.11 5.81 -16.24
N TRP A 186 8.54 6.07 -15.00
CA TRP A 186 7.89 7.00 -14.07
C TRP A 186 8.87 8.09 -13.57
N PRO A 187 9.45 8.91 -14.46
CA PRO A 187 10.51 9.87 -14.10
C PRO A 187 10.07 10.92 -13.08
N ASP A 188 8.79 11.27 -13.06
CA ASP A 188 8.22 12.28 -12.16
C ASP A 188 7.77 11.71 -10.81
N SER A 189 7.77 10.38 -10.64
CA SER A 189 7.39 9.74 -9.39
C SER A 189 8.50 9.86 -8.36
N ASN A 190 8.13 10.18 -7.11
CA ASN A 190 9.07 10.14 -6.01
C ASN A 190 9.42 8.68 -5.69
N HIS A 191 10.67 8.30 -5.84
CA HIS A 191 11.10 6.95 -5.49
C HIS A 191 11.77 6.92 -4.13
N ARG A 192 11.44 5.92 -3.32
CA ARG A 192 12.05 5.65 -2.01
C ARG A 192 12.42 4.18 -1.89
N LEU A 193 13.59 3.93 -1.30
CA LEU A 193 13.98 2.57 -0.91
C LEU A 193 13.34 2.16 0.42
N CYS A 194 12.98 0.90 0.52
CA CYS A 194 12.43 0.29 1.72
C CYS A 194 13.44 0.32 2.87
N ILE A 195 13.09 0.98 3.96
CA ILE A 195 13.96 1.10 5.15
C ILE A 195 14.21 -0.28 5.78
N TRP A 196 13.23 -1.18 5.77
CA TRP A 196 13.42 -2.52 6.31
C TRP A 196 14.52 -3.29 5.57
N HIS A 197 14.51 -3.26 4.22
CA HIS A 197 15.58 -3.88 3.42
C HIS A 197 16.95 -3.22 3.67
N ILE A 198 16.99 -1.90 3.84
CA ILE A 198 18.22 -1.20 4.21
C ILE A 198 18.72 -1.71 5.57
N GLN A 199 17.86 -1.83 6.57
CA GLN A 199 18.22 -2.34 7.90
C GLN A 199 18.73 -3.78 7.86
N GLN A 200 18.12 -4.65 7.03
CA GLN A 200 18.61 -6.01 6.81
C GLN A 200 20.01 -6.01 6.16
N ASN A 201 20.23 -5.13 5.19
CA ASN A 201 21.53 -4.99 4.52
C ASN A 201 22.61 -4.40 5.45
N ILE A 202 22.29 -3.50 6.37
CA ILE A 202 23.19 -3.02 7.43
C ILE A 202 23.77 -4.22 8.20
N VAL A 203 22.94 -5.16 8.63
CA VAL A 203 23.36 -6.35 9.38
C VAL A 203 24.27 -7.26 8.56
N ARG A 204 24.05 -7.34 7.24
CA ARG A 204 24.82 -8.18 6.32
C ARG A 204 26.19 -7.61 5.98
N HIS A 205 26.29 -6.29 5.85
CA HIS A 205 27.48 -5.61 5.32
C HIS A 205 28.34 -4.93 6.37
N LEU A 206 27.78 -4.60 7.54
CA LEU A 206 28.51 -3.97 8.65
C LEU A 206 28.60 -4.96 9.80
N HIS A 207 29.80 -5.05 10.42
CA HIS A 207 30.07 -5.99 11.51
C HIS A 207 30.15 -5.30 12.87
N ASP A 208 30.65 -4.06 12.91
CA ASP A 208 30.75 -3.25 14.11
C ASP A 208 29.40 -2.64 14.50
N ASP A 209 28.93 -2.87 15.73
CA ASP A 209 27.63 -2.43 16.19
C ASP A 209 27.52 -0.91 16.34
N ALA A 210 28.64 -0.23 16.68
CA ALA A 210 28.68 1.23 16.75
C ALA A 210 28.50 1.84 15.33
N VAL A 211 29.13 1.24 14.32
CA VAL A 211 29.00 1.64 12.91
C VAL A 211 27.60 1.40 12.41
N LYS A 212 26.96 0.27 12.78
CA LYS A 212 25.55 -0.02 12.43
C LYS A 212 24.60 1.03 13.01
N GLU A 213 24.78 1.37 14.28
CA GLU A 213 23.91 2.31 14.96
C GLU A 213 24.06 3.73 14.40
N GLU A 214 25.30 4.14 14.14
CA GLU A 214 25.56 5.42 13.51
C GLU A 214 24.95 5.47 12.09
N PHE A 215 25.09 4.40 11.29
CA PHE A 215 24.43 4.34 9.98
C PHE A 215 22.90 4.45 10.11
N ARG A 216 22.28 3.76 11.08
CA ARG A 216 20.84 3.85 11.32
C ARG A 216 20.40 5.27 11.62
N SER A 217 21.23 6.06 12.34
CA SER A 217 20.91 7.45 12.65
C SER A 217 20.72 8.29 11.39
N PHE A 218 21.45 8.02 10.30
CA PHE A 218 21.30 8.72 9.02
C PHE A 218 19.95 8.47 8.33
N ILE A 219 19.30 7.33 8.58
CA ILE A 219 17.99 7.03 8.01
C ILE A 219 16.93 8.00 8.51
N TYR A 220 17.05 8.42 9.77
CA TYR A 220 16.07 9.25 10.48
C TYR A 220 16.58 10.67 10.76
N ASP A 221 17.73 11.03 10.20
CA ASP A 221 18.34 12.36 10.38
C ASP A 221 17.37 13.43 9.83
N THR A 222 17.09 14.43 10.65
CA THR A 222 16.24 15.58 10.31
C THR A 222 17.04 16.88 10.17
N SER A 223 18.38 16.79 10.03
CA SER A 223 19.25 17.92 9.76
C SER A 223 19.07 18.44 8.33
N SER A 224 19.66 19.59 8.02
CA SER A 224 19.73 20.07 6.63
C SER A 224 20.54 19.11 5.75
N ILE A 225 20.34 19.22 4.41
CA ILE A 225 21.12 18.42 3.46
C ILE A 225 22.62 18.67 3.64
N GLU A 226 23.05 19.91 3.84
CA GLU A 226 24.46 20.30 4.02
C GLU A 226 25.05 19.68 5.28
N GLU A 227 24.28 19.67 6.36
CA GLU A 227 24.71 19.05 7.62
C GLU A 227 24.76 17.54 7.52
N HIS A 228 23.77 16.92 6.86
CA HIS A 228 23.75 15.48 6.59
C HIS A 228 24.98 15.06 5.77
N GLU A 229 25.31 15.77 4.69
CA GLU A 229 26.48 15.51 3.85
C GLU A 229 27.77 15.60 4.65
N ARG A 230 27.91 16.59 5.51
CA ARG A 230 29.10 16.77 6.38
C ARG A 230 29.22 15.63 7.38
N LYS A 231 28.14 15.24 8.05
CA LYS A 231 28.11 14.09 8.97
C LYS A 231 28.49 12.79 8.25
N TRP A 232 27.96 12.58 7.03
CA TRP A 232 28.26 11.40 6.24
C TRP A 232 29.72 11.30 5.82
N LEU A 233 30.31 12.39 5.33
CA LEU A 233 31.75 12.42 5.00
C LEU A 233 32.62 12.12 6.21
N HIS A 234 32.30 12.71 7.37
CA HIS A 234 33.03 12.43 8.62
C HIS A 234 32.85 10.95 9.03
N PHE A 235 31.68 10.37 8.89
CA PHE A 235 31.44 8.95 9.13
C PHE A 235 32.28 8.05 8.24
N LEU A 236 32.40 8.31 6.95
CA LEU A 236 33.27 7.55 6.04
C LEU A 236 34.74 7.66 6.40
N GLN A 237 35.21 8.87 6.72
CA GLN A 237 36.62 9.12 7.11
C GLN A 237 36.97 8.39 8.39
N ARG A 238 36.16 8.50 9.44
CA ARG A 238 36.37 7.84 10.72
C ARG A 238 36.42 6.32 10.60
N ASN A 239 35.58 5.75 9.76
CA ASN A 239 35.52 4.30 9.53
C ASN A 239 36.47 3.83 8.42
N LYS A 240 37.40 4.69 7.96
CA LYS A 240 38.47 4.38 6.98
C LYS A 240 37.91 3.71 5.70
N VAL A 241 36.73 4.13 5.25
CA VAL A 241 36.11 3.60 4.05
C VAL A 241 36.77 4.26 2.83
N THR A 242 37.71 3.57 2.21
CA THR A 242 38.49 4.08 1.07
C THR A 242 38.02 3.50 -0.27
N SER A 243 37.40 2.34 -0.28
CA SER A 243 36.96 1.68 -1.50
C SER A 243 35.65 2.29 -2.02
N GLU A 244 35.66 2.77 -3.26
CA GLU A 244 34.46 3.27 -3.96
C GLU A 244 33.43 2.17 -4.26
N ASP A 245 33.85 0.90 -4.26
CA ASP A 245 32.96 -0.26 -4.46
C ASP A 245 32.36 -0.77 -3.15
N SER A 246 32.69 -0.14 -2.01
CA SER A 246 32.10 -0.53 -0.73
C SER A 246 30.59 -0.31 -0.72
N TRP A 247 29.87 -1.15 0.05
CA TRP A 247 28.43 -1.02 0.23
C TRP A 247 28.05 0.38 0.77
N LEU A 248 28.87 0.98 1.63
CA LEU A 248 28.63 2.32 2.16
C LEU A 248 28.69 3.39 1.07
N HIS A 249 29.61 3.29 0.09
CA HIS A 249 29.65 4.19 -1.05
C HIS A 249 28.45 3.98 -2.00
N GLN A 250 28.02 2.74 -2.19
CA GLN A 250 26.81 2.46 -2.96
C GLN A 250 25.58 3.08 -2.30
N MET A 251 25.43 2.95 -0.97
CA MET A 251 24.37 3.59 -0.21
C MET A 251 24.43 5.12 -0.32
N TYR A 252 25.64 5.69 -0.27
CA TYR A 252 25.81 7.14 -0.49
C TYR A 252 25.36 7.58 -1.88
N LYS A 253 25.72 6.85 -2.93
CA LYS A 253 25.25 7.13 -4.30
C LYS A 253 23.71 7.13 -4.39
N MET A 254 23.04 6.30 -3.61
CA MET A 254 21.58 6.18 -3.55
C MET A 254 20.91 7.03 -2.46
N ARG A 255 21.65 7.90 -1.72
CA ARG A 255 21.14 8.63 -0.55
C ARG A 255 19.87 9.43 -0.80
N LYS A 256 19.67 9.94 -2.00
CA LYS A 256 18.46 10.66 -2.40
C LYS A 256 17.18 9.80 -2.38
N LEU A 257 17.35 8.47 -2.30
CA LEU A 257 16.24 7.52 -2.28
C LEU A 257 15.91 7.00 -0.87
N TRP A 258 16.73 7.29 0.15
CA TRP A 258 16.50 6.75 1.48
C TRP A 258 16.76 7.71 2.64
N CYS A 259 17.60 8.72 2.49
CA CYS A 259 17.87 9.69 3.55
C CYS A 259 16.70 10.65 3.73
N ALA A 260 16.30 10.87 4.97
CA ALA A 260 15.16 11.72 5.32
C ALA A 260 15.27 13.16 4.78
N PRO A 261 16.43 13.87 4.84
CA PRO A 261 16.55 15.25 4.32
C PRO A 261 16.20 15.37 2.83
N TYR A 262 16.52 14.35 2.02
CA TYR A 262 16.22 14.35 0.58
C TYR A 262 14.77 13.95 0.25
N LEU A 263 14.06 13.34 1.20
CA LEU A 263 12.69 12.89 1.05
C LEU A 263 11.69 13.81 1.73
N GLU A 264 12.18 14.87 2.39
CA GLU A 264 11.32 15.83 3.07
C GLU A 264 10.35 16.51 2.09
N GLY A 265 9.10 16.64 2.49
CA GLY A 265 8.05 17.23 1.67
C GLY A 265 7.46 16.31 0.59
N ARG A 266 7.99 15.10 0.41
CA ARG A 266 7.45 14.13 -0.56
C ARG A 266 6.35 13.27 0.07
N CYS A 267 5.33 12.98 -0.73
CA CYS A 267 4.15 12.24 -0.27
C CYS A 267 4.41 10.73 -0.25
N PHE A 268 4.67 10.17 0.92
CA PHE A 268 4.73 8.71 1.13
C PHE A 268 3.67 8.20 2.09
N LEU A 269 2.70 9.03 2.50
CA LEU A 269 1.61 8.70 3.43
C LEU A 269 2.09 8.10 4.76
N GLY A 270 3.29 8.48 5.21
CA GLY A 270 3.94 7.93 6.39
C GLY A 270 4.47 6.50 6.22
N LEU A 271 4.50 5.97 4.99
CA LEU A 271 5.12 4.69 4.69
C LEU A 271 6.63 4.86 4.51
N SER A 272 7.40 3.95 5.09
CA SER A 272 8.86 3.91 4.98
C SER A 272 9.40 2.56 4.51
N SER A 273 8.52 1.56 4.38
CA SER A 273 8.89 0.20 3.98
C SER A 273 7.88 -0.41 3.02
N ASN A 274 8.30 -1.48 2.35
CA ASN A 274 7.43 -2.31 1.51
C ASN A 274 6.64 -3.36 2.33
N GLN A 275 6.56 -3.22 3.66
CA GLN A 275 5.85 -4.15 4.54
C GLN A 275 4.43 -4.50 4.06
N ARG A 276 3.79 -3.61 3.29
CA ARG A 276 2.47 -3.87 2.68
C ARG A 276 2.53 -4.92 1.60
N SER A 277 3.55 -4.87 0.73
CA SER A 277 3.81 -5.90 -0.26
C SER A 277 4.23 -7.21 0.42
N GLU A 278 5.14 -7.14 1.39
CA GLU A 278 5.57 -8.31 2.17
C GLU A 278 4.43 -8.97 2.95
N SER A 279 3.54 -8.17 3.55
CA SER A 279 2.35 -8.69 4.24
C SER A 279 1.42 -9.41 3.26
N LEU A 280 1.22 -8.89 2.04
CA LEU A 280 0.48 -9.59 1.01
C LEU A 280 1.21 -10.86 0.56
N ASN A 281 2.51 -10.76 0.31
CA ASN A 281 3.36 -11.89 -0.06
C ASN A 281 3.33 -12.98 1.03
N SER A 282 3.39 -12.61 2.31
CA SER A 282 3.27 -13.55 3.43
C SER A 282 1.93 -14.28 3.44
N VAL A 283 0.81 -13.58 3.22
CA VAL A 283 -0.51 -14.19 3.12
C VAL A 283 -0.59 -15.12 1.90
N LEU A 284 -0.04 -14.70 0.76
CA LEU A 284 0.07 -15.55 -0.42
C LEU A 284 0.93 -16.79 -0.13
N HIS A 285 2.08 -16.63 0.51
CA HIS A 285 2.99 -17.73 0.85
C HIS A 285 2.43 -18.73 1.86
N THR A 286 1.55 -18.30 2.76
CA THR A 286 0.91 -19.23 3.73
C THR A 286 0.20 -20.38 3.02
N HIS A 287 -0.23 -20.17 1.78
CA HIS A 287 -0.98 -21.14 1.00
C HIS A 287 -0.37 -21.47 -0.36
N LEU A 288 0.71 -20.76 -0.78
CA LEU A 288 1.43 -21.03 -2.01
C LEU A 288 2.57 -22.01 -1.74
N GLU A 289 2.55 -23.15 -2.44
CA GLU A 289 3.66 -24.11 -2.44
C GLU A 289 4.57 -23.83 -3.65
N ALA A 290 5.89 -23.98 -3.49
CA ALA A 290 6.86 -23.82 -4.57
C ALA A 290 6.60 -24.73 -5.80
N LYS A 291 5.75 -25.75 -5.66
CA LYS A 291 5.33 -26.67 -6.73
C LYS A 291 3.96 -26.35 -7.33
N MET A 292 3.39 -25.19 -7.00
CA MET A 292 2.05 -24.80 -7.45
C MET A 292 2.08 -24.41 -8.94
N ALA A 293 1.05 -24.81 -9.68
CA ALA A 293 0.86 -24.38 -11.06
C ALA A 293 0.47 -22.90 -11.11
N LEU A 294 0.77 -22.19 -12.21
CA LEU A 294 0.43 -20.77 -12.39
C LEU A 294 -1.06 -20.50 -12.22
N PHE A 295 -1.89 -21.34 -12.80
CA PHE A 295 -3.34 -21.21 -12.66
C PHE A 295 -3.82 -21.34 -11.20
N GLN A 296 -3.23 -22.26 -10.43
CA GLN A 296 -3.56 -22.40 -9.01
C GLN A 296 -3.10 -21.20 -8.18
N MET A 297 -1.95 -20.63 -8.53
CA MET A 297 -1.48 -19.37 -7.92
C MET A 297 -2.46 -18.23 -8.20
N LEU A 298 -2.98 -18.14 -9.43
CA LEU A 298 -3.99 -17.15 -9.82
C LEU A 298 -5.28 -17.31 -9.01
N GLU A 299 -5.85 -18.53 -8.92
CA GLU A 299 -7.05 -18.79 -8.10
C GLU A 299 -6.84 -18.36 -6.64
N HIS A 300 -5.62 -18.56 -6.14
CA HIS A 300 -5.29 -18.18 -4.76
C HIS A 300 -5.18 -16.66 -4.60
N TYR A 301 -4.53 -15.99 -5.55
CA TYR A 301 -4.48 -14.53 -5.61
C TYR A 301 -5.90 -13.93 -5.66
N GLU A 302 -6.80 -14.44 -6.51
CA GLU A 302 -8.18 -13.96 -6.59
C GLU A 302 -8.93 -14.08 -5.27
N ARG A 303 -8.71 -15.15 -4.50
CA ARG A 303 -9.26 -15.29 -3.14
C ARG A 303 -8.71 -14.26 -2.16
N CYS A 304 -7.39 -14.00 -2.21
CA CYS A 304 -6.77 -12.96 -1.40
C CYS A 304 -7.33 -11.58 -1.73
N LEU A 305 -7.50 -11.28 -3.02
CA LEU A 305 -8.08 -10.03 -3.49
C LEU A 305 -9.52 -9.87 -2.98
N ALA A 306 -10.36 -10.91 -3.11
CA ALA A 306 -11.73 -10.90 -2.61
C ALA A 306 -11.79 -10.69 -1.08
N SER A 307 -10.90 -11.33 -0.31
CA SER A 307 -10.80 -11.16 1.13
C SER A 307 -10.42 -9.72 1.52
N ARG A 308 -9.46 -9.10 0.81
CA ARG A 308 -9.07 -7.70 1.08
C ARG A 308 -10.21 -6.73 0.81
N ARG A 309 -10.98 -6.94 -0.25
CA ARG A 309 -12.16 -6.13 -0.56
C ARG A 309 -13.29 -6.30 0.43
N LEU A 310 -13.51 -7.52 0.90
CA LEU A 310 -14.47 -7.78 1.98
C LEU A 310 -14.05 -7.05 3.26
N ASN A 311 -12.77 -7.11 3.64
CA ASN A 311 -12.26 -6.39 4.81
C ASN A 311 -12.44 -4.86 4.69
N GLU A 312 -12.22 -4.28 3.50
CA GLU A 312 -12.49 -2.86 3.28
C GLU A 312 -13.97 -2.54 3.45
N ALA A 313 -14.86 -3.36 2.88
CA ALA A 313 -16.30 -3.19 3.02
C ALA A 313 -16.76 -3.31 4.49
N LEU A 314 -16.17 -4.22 5.27
CA LEU A 314 -16.46 -4.35 6.70
C LEU A 314 -15.98 -3.12 7.48
N GLN A 315 -14.80 -2.60 7.17
CA GLN A 315 -14.28 -1.36 7.77
C GLN A 315 -15.15 -0.15 7.42
N ASP A 316 -15.69 -0.07 6.20
CA ASP A 316 -16.67 0.95 5.79
C ASP A 316 -17.95 0.86 6.65
N VAL A 317 -18.48 -0.36 6.85
CA VAL A 317 -19.67 -0.58 7.70
C VAL A 317 -19.39 -0.20 9.14
N GLU A 318 -18.28 -0.66 9.70
CA GLU A 318 -17.86 -0.34 11.07
C GLU A 318 -17.75 1.18 11.29
N ALA A 319 -17.10 1.88 10.34
CA ALA A 319 -16.94 3.33 10.40
C ALA A 319 -18.27 4.11 10.29
N LEU A 320 -19.30 3.51 9.70
CA LEU A 320 -20.65 4.10 9.64
C LEU A 320 -21.48 3.80 10.89
N GLN A 321 -21.24 2.66 11.54
CA GLN A 321 -22.02 2.22 12.70
C GLN A 321 -21.44 2.65 14.03
N SER A 322 -20.12 2.88 14.09
CA SER A 322 -19.41 3.25 15.32
C SER A 322 -18.55 4.48 15.10
N VAL A 323 -18.73 5.47 15.97
CA VAL A 323 -17.82 6.62 16.06
C VAL A 323 -16.75 6.27 17.08
N PRO A 324 -15.45 6.48 16.79
CA PRO A 324 -14.40 6.30 17.78
C PRO A 324 -14.70 7.07 19.05
N PHE A 325 -14.39 6.48 20.19
CA PHE A 325 -14.59 7.12 21.49
C PHE A 325 -13.75 8.40 21.56
N THR A 326 -14.39 9.48 22.02
CA THR A 326 -13.73 10.72 22.39
C THR A 326 -14.08 11.01 23.86
N GLU A 327 -13.14 11.56 24.61
CA GLU A 327 -13.38 11.95 25.99
C GLU A 327 -14.43 13.09 26.06
N GLU A 328 -15.14 13.23 27.20
CA GLU A 328 -16.14 14.30 27.38
C GLU A 328 -15.51 15.67 27.21
N ASN A 329 -14.28 15.84 27.69
CA ASN A 329 -13.48 17.07 27.61
C ASN A 329 -12.73 17.25 26.30
N ALA A 330 -12.94 16.37 25.31
CA ALA A 330 -12.31 16.46 23.99
C ALA A 330 -12.57 17.82 23.34
N SER A 331 -11.57 18.37 22.67
CA SER A 331 -11.67 19.66 21.98
C SER A 331 -12.72 19.62 20.87
N VAL A 332 -13.24 20.78 20.48
CA VAL A 332 -14.22 20.91 19.40
C VAL A 332 -13.62 20.38 18.07
N LEU A 333 -12.34 20.68 17.82
CA LEU A 333 -11.62 20.18 16.64
C LEU A 333 -11.47 18.66 16.65
N GLU A 334 -11.27 18.05 17.82
CA GLU A 334 -11.22 16.58 17.96
C GLU A 334 -12.59 15.96 17.65
N LYS A 335 -13.67 16.51 18.24
CA LYS A 335 -15.06 16.09 17.98
C LYS A 335 -15.46 16.24 16.52
N HIS A 336 -14.88 17.21 15.80
CA HIS A 336 -15.06 17.34 14.35
C HIS A 336 -14.19 16.35 13.58
N ALA A 337 -12.91 16.19 13.94
CA ALA A 337 -11.97 15.30 13.26
C ALA A 337 -12.46 13.83 13.25
N VAL A 338 -13.06 13.36 14.34
CA VAL A 338 -13.62 11.99 14.42
C VAL A 338 -14.75 11.74 13.43
N LYS A 339 -15.48 12.79 13.03
CA LYS A 339 -16.55 12.71 12.01
C LYS A 339 -16.02 12.78 10.58
N VAL A 340 -14.86 13.41 10.38
CA VAL A 340 -14.28 13.68 9.07
C VAL A 340 -13.43 12.51 8.58
N PHE A 341 -12.53 12.01 9.44
CA PHE A 341 -11.56 10.98 9.09
C PHE A 341 -12.09 9.57 9.37
N THR A 342 -11.62 8.60 8.60
CA THR A 342 -11.88 7.19 8.94
C THR A 342 -11.27 6.83 10.29
N PRO A 343 -11.80 5.85 11.04
CA PRO A 343 -11.31 5.51 12.38
C PRO A 343 -9.80 5.24 12.46
N ALA A 344 -9.24 4.59 11.46
CA ALA A 344 -7.81 4.30 11.39
C ALA A 344 -6.95 5.56 11.21
N VAL A 345 -7.45 6.54 10.46
CA VAL A 345 -6.75 7.81 10.23
C VAL A 345 -6.97 8.75 11.42
N PHE A 346 -8.16 8.77 12.01
CA PHE A 346 -8.43 9.55 13.21
C PHE A 346 -7.43 9.25 14.33
N LYS A 347 -7.07 7.97 14.56
CA LYS A 347 -6.03 7.60 15.55
C LYS A 347 -4.69 8.33 15.31
N LEU A 348 -4.31 8.56 14.05
CA LEU A 348 -3.07 9.29 13.70
C LEU A 348 -3.23 10.80 13.86
N VAL A 349 -4.44 11.29 13.61
CA VAL A 349 -4.80 12.71 13.80
C VAL A 349 -4.83 13.03 15.29
N LEU A 350 -5.38 12.14 16.11
CA LEU A 350 -5.43 12.28 17.57
C LEU A 350 -4.02 12.50 18.15
N TRP A 351 -3.01 11.74 17.74
CA TRP A 351 -1.61 12.00 18.16
C TRP A 351 -1.11 13.40 17.81
N SER A 352 -1.64 14.01 16.73
CA SER A 352 -1.28 15.41 16.41
C SER A 352 -2.03 16.40 17.27
N ILE A 353 -3.26 16.10 17.66
CA ILE A 353 -4.07 16.90 18.59
C ILE A 353 -3.44 16.85 19.98
N ASP A 354 -3.09 15.67 20.50
CA ASP A 354 -2.45 15.51 21.80
C ASP A 354 -1.10 16.26 21.89
N ALA A 355 -0.38 16.29 20.78
CA ALA A 355 0.92 16.98 20.73
C ALA A 355 0.82 18.52 20.69
N VAL A 356 -0.39 19.08 20.60
CA VAL A 356 -0.63 20.55 20.65
C VAL A 356 -0.12 21.18 21.95
N ILE A 357 -0.27 20.49 23.07
CA ILE A 357 0.19 20.97 24.39
C ILE A 357 1.70 21.29 24.44
N LYS A 358 2.46 20.70 23.53
CA LYS A 358 3.91 20.93 23.41
C LYS A 358 4.26 22.12 22.53
N CYS A 359 3.29 22.71 21.83
CA CYS A 359 3.50 23.82 20.91
C CYS A 359 3.43 25.16 21.64
N GLU A 360 4.19 26.14 21.16
CA GLU A 360 4.20 27.51 21.66
C GLU A 360 4.51 28.48 20.52
N ILE A 361 3.73 29.60 20.42
CA ILE A 361 4.03 30.69 19.50
C ILE A 361 5.25 31.45 20.00
N ARG A 362 6.15 31.77 19.09
CA ARG A 362 7.31 32.66 19.30
C ARG A 362 7.13 34.01 18.65
N GLU A 363 6.52 34.04 17.52
CA GLU A 363 6.40 35.25 16.71
C GLU A 363 5.15 35.17 15.82
N VAL A 364 4.51 36.28 15.56
CA VAL A 364 3.41 36.43 14.61
C VAL A 364 3.75 37.53 13.65
N LEU A 365 3.74 37.24 12.36
CA LEU A 365 4.04 38.16 11.29
C LEU A 365 2.79 38.33 10.42
N ASP A 366 2.16 39.48 10.52
CA ASP A 366 0.96 39.82 9.75
C ASP A 366 1.33 40.59 8.48
N ALA A 367 0.85 40.13 7.34
CA ALA A 367 1.02 40.77 6.07
C ALA A 367 -0.28 40.66 5.25
N ALA A 368 -1.11 41.70 5.37
CA ALA A 368 -2.39 41.84 4.65
C ALA A 368 -3.31 40.59 4.80
N GLU A 369 -3.37 39.75 3.76
CA GLU A 369 -4.22 38.54 3.74
C GLU A 369 -3.51 37.29 4.30
N VAL A 370 -2.18 37.38 4.58
CA VAL A 370 -1.35 36.23 5.01
C VAL A 370 -0.76 36.50 6.40
N THR A 371 -1.06 35.65 7.35
CA THR A 371 -0.43 35.65 8.68
C THR A 371 0.51 34.45 8.81
N THR A 372 1.75 34.69 9.22
CA THR A 372 2.74 33.65 9.49
C THR A 372 2.99 33.54 10.99
N TYR A 373 2.73 32.37 11.54
CA TYR A 373 2.98 32.03 12.95
C TYR A 373 4.28 31.23 13.04
N VAL A 374 5.25 31.73 13.82
CA VAL A 374 6.45 30.96 14.14
C VAL A 374 6.20 30.17 15.41
N VAL A 375 6.12 28.86 15.30
CA VAL A 375 5.82 27.91 16.37
C VAL A 375 7.08 27.10 16.70
N SER A 376 7.32 26.85 17.98
CA SER A 376 8.34 25.91 18.44
C SER A 376 7.73 24.90 19.39
N LYS A 377 8.42 23.76 19.60
CA LYS A 377 8.10 22.84 20.69
C LYS A 377 8.82 23.28 21.95
N LYS A 378 8.16 23.24 23.10
CA LYS A 378 8.72 23.59 24.41
C LYS A 378 10.02 22.85 24.72
N GLU A 379 10.17 21.60 24.23
CA GLU A 379 11.34 20.75 24.44
C GLU A 379 12.47 20.98 23.40
N ARG A 380 12.20 21.69 22.29
CA ARG A 380 13.12 21.99 21.19
C ARG A 380 12.92 23.40 20.68
N MET A 381 13.39 24.35 21.47
CA MET A 381 13.23 25.78 21.17
C MET A 381 14.08 26.26 19.96
N ASP A 382 15.09 25.54 19.61
CA ASP A 382 16.00 25.77 18.49
C ASP A 382 15.32 25.55 17.13
N LYS A 383 14.33 24.65 17.04
CA LYS A 383 13.63 24.35 15.79
C LYS A 383 12.38 25.23 15.66
N LYS A 384 12.47 26.25 14.79
CA LYS A 384 11.36 27.13 14.41
C LYS A 384 10.56 26.51 13.26
N ILE A 385 9.26 26.44 13.40
CA ILE A 385 8.31 25.93 12.40
C ILE A 385 7.36 27.05 12.04
N GLU A 386 7.25 27.36 10.76
CA GLU A 386 6.33 28.37 10.24
C GLU A 386 5.00 27.72 9.87
N VAL A 387 3.90 28.31 10.36
CA VAL A 387 2.55 27.99 9.92
C VAL A 387 2.00 29.25 9.24
N ARG A 388 1.66 29.14 7.97
CA ARG A 388 1.10 30.25 7.18
C ARG A 388 -0.39 30.02 6.99
N THR A 389 -1.17 31.08 7.23
CA THR A 389 -2.60 31.10 7.01
C THR A 389 -2.94 32.23 6.05
N GLU A 390 -3.84 31.96 5.13
CA GLU A 390 -4.41 32.97 4.23
C GLU A 390 -5.89 33.10 4.52
N THR A 391 -6.32 34.32 4.87
CA THR A 391 -7.69 34.63 5.23
C THR A 391 -8.25 35.63 4.23
N LYS A 392 -9.42 35.34 3.68
CA LYS A 392 -10.15 36.24 2.81
C LYS A 392 -11.59 36.39 3.26
N GLU A 393 -12.06 37.62 3.40
CA GLU A 393 -13.42 37.92 3.89
C GLU A 393 -13.74 37.25 5.25
N GLY A 394 -12.76 37.20 6.17
CA GLY A 394 -12.90 36.57 7.49
C GLY A 394 -12.89 35.03 7.46
N MET A 395 -12.73 34.38 6.31
CA MET A 395 -12.69 32.92 6.19
C MET A 395 -11.29 32.42 5.86
N LEU A 396 -10.83 31.39 6.56
CA LEU A 396 -9.56 30.72 6.31
C LEU A 396 -9.60 29.98 4.95
N ARG A 397 -8.80 30.40 4.00
CA ARG A 397 -8.73 29.86 2.63
C ARG A 397 -7.66 28.82 2.45
N SER A 398 -6.48 29.10 2.94
CA SER A 398 -5.36 28.18 2.86
C SER A 398 -4.59 28.13 4.19
N MET A 399 -3.97 27.00 4.44
CA MET A 399 -3.12 26.80 5.59
C MET A 399 -2.00 25.84 5.23
N SER A 400 -0.77 26.20 5.55
CA SER A 400 0.40 25.37 5.29
C SER A 400 1.35 25.40 6.49
N CYS A 401 2.17 24.35 6.62
CA CYS A 401 3.15 24.26 7.69
C CYS A 401 4.50 23.83 7.13
N SER A 402 5.57 24.50 7.52
CA SER A 402 6.92 24.15 7.07
C SER A 402 7.36 22.72 7.44
N CYS A 403 6.67 22.05 8.38
CA CYS A 403 6.90 20.62 8.65
C CYS A 403 6.32 19.67 7.59
N ARG A 404 5.53 20.17 6.65
CA ARG A 404 4.94 19.49 5.49
C ARG A 404 4.21 18.16 5.80
N LYS A 405 3.74 17.95 7.04
CA LYS A 405 3.02 16.72 7.39
C LYS A 405 1.73 16.56 6.59
N LEU A 406 1.03 17.65 6.31
CA LEU A 406 -0.19 17.63 5.52
C LEU A 406 0.08 17.14 4.10
N GLU A 407 1.14 17.63 3.47
CA GLU A 407 1.55 17.24 2.12
C GLU A 407 2.14 15.82 2.08
N CYS A 408 2.94 15.44 3.10
CA CYS A 408 3.62 14.14 3.14
C CYS A 408 2.72 12.97 3.56
N ALA A 409 1.79 13.22 4.49
CA ALA A 409 0.94 12.19 5.09
C ALA A 409 -0.55 12.39 4.81
N GLY A 410 -0.95 13.56 4.31
CA GLY A 410 -2.34 13.92 4.07
C GLY A 410 -3.13 14.20 5.35
N THR A 411 -2.47 14.42 6.49
CA THR A 411 -3.12 14.73 7.77
C THR A 411 -2.51 15.96 8.42
N PRO A 412 -3.31 16.82 9.08
CA PRO A 412 -2.79 17.99 9.77
C PRO A 412 -1.77 17.64 10.86
N CYS A 413 -0.77 18.48 11.05
CA CYS A 413 0.21 18.36 12.13
C CYS A 413 -0.25 19.07 13.41
N SER A 414 0.48 18.84 14.51
CA SER A 414 0.22 19.54 15.78
C SER A 414 0.33 21.06 15.68
N HIS A 415 1.21 21.58 14.82
CA HIS A 415 1.36 23.02 14.61
C HIS A 415 0.11 23.62 13.94
N ILE A 416 -0.46 22.91 12.95
CA ILE A 416 -1.74 23.31 12.32
C ILE A 416 -2.86 23.29 13.34
N PHE A 417 -3.03 22.20 14.12
CA PHE A 417 -4.06 22.12 15.16
C PHE A 417 -3.88 23.18 16.22
N TYR A 418 -2.66 23.51 16.60
CA TYR A 418 -2.36 24.55 17.56
C TYR A 418 -2.85 25.93 17.08
N ILE A 419 -2.56 26.28 15.83
CA ILE A 419 -3.00 27.57 15.27
C ILE A 419 -4.52 27.59 15.06
N LEU A 420 -5.14 26.49 14.62
CA LEU A 420 -6.60 26.39 14.52
C LEU A 420 -7.27 26.63 15.87
N GLY A 421 -6.68 26.12 16.97
CA GLY A 421 -7.16 26.38 18.32
C GLY A 421 -7.05 27.87 18.74
N ILE A 422 -5.97 28.56 18.35
CA ILE A 422 -5.77 29.98 18.60
C ILE A 422 -6.77 30.83 17.79
N LEU A 423 -7.03 30.43 16.54
CA LEU A 423 -8.03 31.06 15.67
C LEU A 423 -9.47 30.75 16.12
N GLN A 424 -9.65 29.93 17.14
CA GLN A 424 -10.95 29.47 17.66
C GLN A 424 -11.83 28.81 16.59
N GLU A 425 -11.20 28.12 15.65
CA GLU A 425 -11.92 27.35 14.62
C GLU A 425 -12.67 26.18 15.27
N GLU A 426 -13.95 26.09 15.01
CA GLU A 426 -14.80 25.00 15.55
C GLU A 426 -14.79 23.76 14.66
N THR A 427 -14.39 23.91 13.40
CA THR A 427 -14.36 22.85 12.40
C THR A 427 -13.01 22.81 11.68
N LEU A 428 -12.65 21.63 11.18
CA LEU A 428 -11.47 21.52 10.31
C LEU A 428 -11.74 22.19 8.96
N PRO A 429 -10.96 23.21 8.58
CA PRO A 429 -11.09 23.85 7.28
C PRO A 429 -10.84 22.86 6.14
N ARG A 430 -11.49 23.05 5.01
CA ARG A 430 -11.34 22.17 3.84
C ARG A 430 -9.89 22.00 3.37
N CYS A 431 -9.07 23.06 3.49
CA CYS A 431 -7.65 23.02 3.15
C CYS A 431 -6.83 22.07 4.06
N CYS A 432 -7.34 21.72 5.24
CA CYS A 432 -6.71 20.79 6.18
C CYS A 432 -7.23 19.34 6.05
N VAL A 433 -8.21 19.07 5.17
CA VAL A 433 -8.83 17.77 4.99
C VAL A 433 -8.54 17.23 3.62
N THR A 434 -7.77 16.16 3.53
CA THR A 434 -7.59 15.40 2.30
C THR A 434 -8.71 14.38 2.14
N THR A 435 -9.48 14.47 1.05
CA THR A 435 -10.60 13.58 0.72
C THR A 435 -10.19 12.11 0.78
N ARG A 436 -8.94 11.83 0.44
CA ARG A 436 -8.33 10.50 0.49
C ARG A 436 -8.52 9.77 1.83
N TRP A 437 -8.56 10.49 2.95
CA TRP A 437 -8.64 9.93 4.30
C TRP A 437 -10.05 9.95 4.90
N THR A 438 -11.04 10.31 4.10
CA THR A 438 -12.45 10.38 4.50
C THR A 438 -13.25 9.20 3.93
N MET A 439 -14.46 8.99 4.44
CA MET A 439 -15.39 7.99 3.92
C MET A 439 -15.81 8.25 2.46
N SER A 440 -15.60 9.48 1.96
CA SER A 440 -15.92 9.86 0.60
C SER A 440 -14.76 9.67 -0.40
N ALA A 441 -13.63 9.09 0.02
CA ALA A 441 -12.44 8.94 -0.81
C ALA A 441 -12.68 8.33 -2.21
N LYS A 442 -13.63 7.41 -2.33
CA LYS A 442 -14.00 6.78 -3.61
C LYS A 442 -15.21 7.42 -4.31
N CYS A 443 -15.87 8.40 -3.70
CA CYS A 443 -17.12 8.94 -4.24
C CYS A 443 -16.91 9.74 -5.54
N ALA A 444 -15.77 10.42 -5.69
CA ALA A 444 -15.44 11.18 -6.88
C ALA A 444 -15.13 10.28 -8.10
N PHE A 445 -14.86 9.00 -7.87
CA PHE A 445 -14.44 8.03 -8.88
C PHE A 445 -15.50 6.96 -9.14
N ALA A 446 -16.78 7.27 -8.82
CA ALA A 446 -17.89 6.40 -9.18
C ALA A 446 -17.92 6.23 -10.70
N PRO A 447 -18.09 5.01 -11.23
CA PRO A 447 -18.06 4.76 -12.66
C PRO A 447 -19.14 5.56 -13.37
N THR A 448 -18.73 6.40 -14.31
CA THR A 448 -19.63 7.14 -15.22
C THR A 448 -20.31 6.23 -16.23
N ARG A 449 -19.84 5.00 -16.39
CA ARG A 449 -20.46 3.98 -17.24
C ARG A 449 -21.24 2.99 -16.38
N LYS A 450 -22.49 2.75 -16.76
CA LYS A 450 -23.31 1.63 -16.33
C LYS A 450 -22.73 0.33 -16.91
N SER A 451 -21.57 -0.08 -16.48
CA SER A 451 -21.08 -1.42 -16.69
C SER A 451 -21.87 -2.32 -15.75
N GLU A 452 -22.76 -3.14 -16.27
CA GLU A 452 -23.53 -4.13 -15.51
C GLU A 452 -22.65 -5.15 -14.78
N MET A 453 -21.36 -5.11 -15.02
CA MET A 453 -20.35 -6.07 -14.56
C MET A 453 -19.61 -5.71 -13.26
N TYR A 454 -19.97 -4.63 -12.58
CA TYR A 454 -19.58 -4.47 -11.18
C TYR A 454 -20.35 -5.40 -10.23
N ALA A 455 -20.75 -6.56 -10.72
CA ALA A 455 -21.40 -7.62 -9.96
C ALA A 455 -20.39 -8.45 -9.12
N TYR A 456 -19.56 -7.78 -8.35
CA TYR A 456 -19.19 -8.40 -7.09
C TYR A 456 -20.45 -8.45 -6.24
N SER A 457 -21.06 -9.55 -6.20
CA SER A 457 -22.34 -9.92 -5.65
C SER A 457 -23.39 -8.78 -5.65
N ALA A 458 -24.64 -9.07 -5.93
CA ALA A 458 -25.74 -8.11 -5.80
C ALA A 458 -25.77 -7.44 -4.40
N ALA A 459 -25.17 -8.06 -3.40
CA ALA A 459 -24.98 -7.54 -2.05
C ALA A 459 -24.02 -6.35 -2.00
N LEU A 460 -22.87 -6.39 -2.70
CA LEU A 460 -21.90 -5.29 -2.70
C LEU A 460 -22.42 -4.07 -3.49
N GLN A 461 -23.21 -4.30 -4.54
CA GLN A 461 -23.87 -3.21 -5.27
C GLN A 461 -24.96 -2.56 -4.41
N ARG A 462 -25.77 -3.35 -3.69
CA ARG A 462 -26.76 -2.81 -2.74
C ARG A 462 -26.10 -2.02 -1.65
N TYR A 463 -25.01 -2.54 -1.09
CA TYR A 463 -24.21 -1.86 -0.08
C TYR A 463 -23.67 -0.52 -0.58
N ARG A 464 -23.07 -0.46 -1.78
CA ARG A 464 -22.57 0.79 -2.37
C ARG A 464 -23.67 1.81 -2.61
N LYS A 465 -24.83 1.39 -3.11
CA LYS A 465 -26.00 2.25 -3.28
C LYS A 465 -26.49 2.79 -1.95
N LEU A 466 -26.58 1.92 -0.93
CA LEU A 466 -26.99 2.31 0.43
C LEU A 466 -25.99 3.29 1.06
N ARG A 467 -24.69 3.02 0.94
CA ARG A 467 -23.62 3.90 1.42
C ARG A 467 -23.71 5.28 0.81
N ASN A 468 -23.84 5.37 -0.52
CA ASN A 468 -23.94 6.65 -1.21
C ASN A 468 -25.21 7.40 -0.83
N PHE A 469 -26.31 6.69 -0.60
CA PHE A 469 -27.56 7.27 -0.13
C PHE A 469 -27.46 7.79 1.31
N ILE A 470 -26.90 7.00 2.22
CA ILE A 470 -26.66 7.38 3.63
C ILE A 470 -25.68 8.57 3.70
N HIS A 471 -24.59 8.51 2.93
CA HIS A 471 -23.64 9.63 2.85
C HIS A 471 -24.31 10.92 2.37
N ALA A 472 -25.12 10.83 1.30
CA ALA A 472 -25.88 11.99 0.81
C ALA A 472 -26.90 12.52 1.81
N ALA A 473 -27.52 11.62 2.61
CA ALA A 473 -28.50 12.00 3.64
C ALA A 473 -27.84 12.60 4.91
N CYS A 474 -26.68 12.05 5.34
CA CYS A 474 -26.02 12.47 6.58
C CYS A 474 -25.12 13.70 6.42
N PHE A 475 -24.66 14.02 5.19
CA PHE A 475 -23.66 15.08 4.95
C PHE A 475 -24.17 16.21 4.03
N LYS A 476 -25.45 16.21 3.67
CA LYS A 476 -26.13 17.31 2.99
C LYS A 476 -27.09 18.09 3.91
N ALA A 477 -27.18 17.71 5.19
CA ALA A 477 -27.94 18.43 6.20
C ALA A 477 -27.03 19.46 6.93
#